data_f57631b716d414ae1fb2e2b4e19da9fd
#
_entry.id   f57631b716d414ae1fb2e2b4e19da9fd
#
_cell.length_a   1.000
_cell.length_b   1.000
_cell.length_c   1.000
_cell.angle_alpha   90.00
_cell.angle_beta   90.00
_cell.angle_gamma   90.00
#
_symmetry.space_group_name_H-M   'P 1'
#
loop_
_entity.id
_entity.type
_entity.pdbx_description
1 polymer ?
#
loop_
_entity_poly.entity_id
_entity_poly.type
_entity_poly.pdbx_seq_one_letter_code
_entity_poly.pdbx_strand_id
1 'polypeptide(L)'
;MKVIKNKKILKDFILFTVLPFVIPFIVEIPEQLINVRVKWLFIVLIAIFDFYFAYKSLIIKEKNNNREYIQQSIRYSYSGAHEIIERKRDTLSHETEFNMIDVKNNMLPYDIHFHISDICKEFKKVISSITKINNEYITTAFIYRYVYEGCSEKDSQWKRIGGIEPISKCELNNFVKKEDTTYYHIINNNIHYIFGDSKEELAKQGYYHLSGRDEMYNNVGSVFSIKLAFGNNATTFVEGIITVTTHGKFFTENMDIDNASSVLRNMIIDEIFPYYRKLIETELGLLYIRHISK
;
A
#
# COMPACT_ATOMS: atom_id res chain seq x y z
N MET A 1 -19.22 -22.23 8.59
CA MET A 1 -19.10 -20.95 9.31
C MET A 1 -19.89 -20.87 10.62
N LYS A 2 -21.16 -21.33 10.72
CA LYS A 2 -21.95 -21.35 11.97
C LYS A 2 -21.33 -22.16 13.12
N VAL A 3 -20.75 -23.34 12.83
CA VAL A 3 -20.18 -24.24 13.83
C VAL A 3 -18.94 -23.68 14.54
N ILE A 4 -18.12 -22.91 13.81
CA ILE A 4 -16.91 -22.28 14.38
C ILE A 4 -17.29 -21.11 15.31
N LYS A 5 -18.33 -20.35 14.95
CA LYS A 5 -18.85 -19.25 15.76
C LYS A 5 -19.43 -19.75 17.10
N ASN A 6 -20.12 -20.89 17.07
CA ASN A 6 -20.66 -21.50 18.28
C ASN A 6 -19.57 -22.04 19.23
N LYS A 7 -18.48 -22.61 18.70
CA LYS A 7 -17.37 -23.08 19.54
C LYS A 7 -16.64 -21.92 20.24
N LYS A 8 -16.55 -20.76 19.58
CA LYS A 8 -15.92 -19.56 20.16
C LYS A 8 -16.79 -18.99 21.29
N ILE A 9 -18.08 -18.84 21.05
CA ILE A 9 -19.05 -18.35 22.07
C ILE A 9 -19.06 -19.27 23.28
N LEU A 10 -19.11 -20.59 23.09
CA LEU A 10 -19.08 -21.58 24.16
C LEU A 10 -17.79 -21.48 24.98
N LYS A 11 -16.65 -21.27 24.33
CA LYS A 11 -15.34 -21.14 24.96
C LYS A 11 -15.24 -19.85 25.79
N ASP A 12 -15.68 -18.71 25.26
CA ASP A 12 -15.69 -17.43 25.95
C ASP A 12 -16.67 -17.47 27.14
N PHE A 13 -17.82 -18.16 26.99
CA PHE A 13 -18.78 -18.37 28.08
C PHE A 13 -18.19 -19.23 29.21
N ILE A 14 -17.49 -20.33 28.90
CA ILE A 14 -16.84 -21.17 29.92
C ILE A 14 -15.77 -20.36 30.67
N LEU A 15 -14.93 -19.60 29.95
CA LEU A 15 -13.79 -18.85 30.51
C LEU A 15 -14.23 -17.69 31.40
N PHE A 16 -15.19 -16.89 30.98
CA PHE A 16 -15.58 -15.66 31.68
C PHE A 16 -16.78 -15.83 32.60
N THR A 17 -17.52 -16.92 32.49
CA THR A 17 -18.74 -17.11 33.27
C THR A 17 -18.61 -18.30 34.21
N VAL A 18 -18.08 -19.44 33.76
CA VAL A 18 -18.08 -20.67 34.56
C VAL A 18 -16.88 -20.72 35.51
N LEU A 19 -15.68 -20.38 35.03
CA LEU A 19 -14.46 -20.46 35.83
C LEU A 19 -14.46 -19.53 37.07
N PRO A 20 -14.87 -18.24 36.98
CA PRO A 20 -14.95 -17.38 38.15
C PRO A 20 -15.91 -17.90 39.24
N PHE A 21 -16.91 -18.69 38.86
CA PHE A 21 -17.82 -19.31 39.83
C PHE A 21 -17.25 -20.60 40.46
N VAL A 22 -16.43 -21.36 39.74
CA VAL A 22 -15.82 -22.59 40.23
C VAL A 22 -14.77 -22.34 41.29
N ILE A 23 -14.02 -21.25 41.19
CA ILE A 23 -12.96 -20.87 42.15
C ILE A 23 -13.53 -20.70 43.58
N PRO A 24 -14.60 -19.94 43.85
CA PRO A 24 -15.19 -19.83 45.16
C PRO A 24 -15.61 -21.16 45.74
N PHE A 25 -16.24 -22.04 44.94
CA PHE A 25 -16.64 -23.39 45.41
C PHE A 25 -15.43 -24.22 45.87
N ILE A 26 -14.29 -24.14 45.15
CA ILE A 26 -13.08 -24.84 45.55
C ILE A 26 -12.51 -24.24 46.85
N VAL A 27 -12.62 -22.91 47.04
CA VAL A 27 -12.20 -22.23 48.24
C VAL A 27 -13.05 -22.64 49.47
N GLU A 28 -14.34 -22.83 49.28
CA GLU A 28 -15.31 -23.19 50.34
C GLU A 28 -15.29 -24.66 50.77
N ILE A 29 -14.57 -25.55 50.04
CA ILE A 29 -14.45 -26.94 50.45
C ILE A 29 -13.78 -27.04 51.84
N PRO A 30 -14.36 -27.71 52.84
CA PRO A 30 -13.79 -27.83 54.17
C PRO A 30 -12.39 -28.47 54.13
N GLU A 31 -11.46 -27.93 54.95
CA GLU A 31 -10.08 -28.42 55.01
C GLU A 31 -9.96 -29.87 55.49
N GLN A 32 -11.01 -30.36 56.14
CA GLN A 32 -11.12 -31.76 56.55
C GLN A 32 -11.28 -32.76 55.39
N LEU A 33 -11.74 -32.28 54.22
CA LEU A 33 -11.96 -33.09 53.04
C LEU A 33 -10.81 -33.04 52.02
N ILE A 34 -10.07 -31.92 51.96
CA ILE A 34 -8.96 -31.74 51.01
C ILE A 34 -7.80 -30.99 51.72
N ASN A 35 -6.58 -31.56 51.65
CA ASN A 35 -5.40 -30.93 52.18
C ASN A 35 -5.21 -29.50 51.57
N VAL A 36 -4.96 -28.53 52.44
CA VAL A 36 -4.77 -27.08 52.09
C VAL A 36 -3.79 -26.92 50.92
N ARG A 37 -2.67 -27.67 50.92
CA ARG A 37 -1.68 -27.60 49.84
C ARG A 37 -2.24 -28.04 48.48
N VAL A 38 -3.07 -29.07 48.45
CA VAL A 38 -3.71 -29.57 47.23
C VAL A 38 -4.75 -28.56 46.70
N LYS A 39 -5.49 -27.96 47.64
CA LYS A 39 -6.45 -26.87 47.28
C LYS A 39 -5.77 -25.67 46.58
N TRP A 40 -4.67 -25.15 47.15
CA TRP A 40 -3.89 -24.08 46.55
C TRP A 40 -3.28 -24.48 45.21
N LEU A 41 -2.83 -25.71 45.05
CA LEU A 41 -2.30 -26.20 43.78
C LEU A 41 -3.38 -26.22 42.67
N PHE A 42 -4.62 -26.58 42.97
CA PHE A 42 -5.72 -26.49 42.03
C PHE A 42 -6.06 -25.06 41.64
N ILE A 43 -6.06 -24.13 42.61
CA ILE A 43 -6.32 -22.70 42.32
C ILE A 43 -5.25 -22.14 41.40
N VAL A 44 -3.98 -22.43 41.65
CA VAL A 44 -2.86 -21.98 40.81
C VAL A 44 -2.93 -22.57 39.42
N LEU A 45 -3.27 -23.86 39.28
CA LEU A 45 -3.46 -24.49 37.96
C LEU A 45 -4.59 -23.84 37.18
N ILE A 46 -5.71 -23.56 37.81
CA ILE A 46 -6.85 -22.89 37.16
C ILE A 46 -6.43 -21.48 36.71
N ALA A 47 -5.73 -20.72 37.55
CA ALA A 47 -5.26 -19.38 37.20
C ALA A 47 -4.28 -19.40 36.02
N ILE A 48 -3.35 -20.36 35.96
CA ILE A 48 -2.44 -20.56 34.82
C ILE A 48 -3.21 -20.89 33.55
N PHE A 49 -4.21 -21.75 33.64
CA PHE A 49 -5.07 -22.12 32.51
C PHE A 49 -5.86 -20.93 31.99
N ASP A 50 -6.46 -20.14 32.89
CA ASP A 50 -7.20 -18.92 32.52
C ASP A 50 -6.29 -17.90 31.83
N PHE A 51 -5.11 -17.66 32.40
CA PHE A 51 -4.13 -16.76 31.78
C PHE A 51 -3.72 -17.23 30.39
N TYR A 52 -3.44 -18.53 30.22
CA TYR A 52 -3.09 -19.10 28.93
C TYR A 52 -4.20 -18.92 27.89
N PHE A 53 -5.45 -19.17 28.27
CA PHE A 53 -6.59 -19.04 27.37
C PHE A 53 -6.91 -17.57 27.06
N ALA A 54 -6.80 -16.66 28.03
CA ALA A 54 -6.96 -15.23 27.81
C ALA A 54 -5.90 -14.72 26.82
N TYR A 55 -4.64 -15.06 27.04
CA TYR A 55 -3.53 -14.72 26.13
C TYR A 55 -3.78 -15.26 24.71
N LYS A 56 -4.15 -16.53 24.58
CA LYS A 56 -4.47 -17.13 23.28
C LYS A 56 -5.66 -16.49 22.60
N SER A 57 -6.68 -16.05 23.34
CA SER A 57 -7.85 -15.37 22.80
C SER A 57 -7.50 -13.97 22.26
N LEU A 58 -6.59 -13.26 22.94
CA LEU A 58 -6.08 -11.95 22.48
C LEU A 58 -5.33 -12.09 21.16
N ILE A 59 -4.41 -13.06 21.04
CA ILE A 59 -3.67 -13.30 19.78
C ILE A 59 -4.63 -13.65 18.63
N ILE A 60 -5.65 -14.47 18.89
CA ILE A 60 -6.62 -14.83 17.84
C ILE A 60 -7.48 -13.62 17.44
N LYS A 61 -7.85 -12.77 18.40
CA LYS A 61 -8.62 -11.55 18.13
C LYS A 61 -7.81 -10.58 17.28
N GLU A 62 -6.56 -10.36 17.63
CA GLU A 62 -5.63 -9.50 16.88
C GLU A 62 -5.42 -10.02 15.46
N LYS A 63 -5.13 -11.32 15.28
CA LYS A 63 -5.00 -11.94 13.95
C LYS A 63 -6.26 -11.81 13.10
N ASN A 64 -7.46 -11.86 13.71
CA ASN A 64 -8.71 -11.67 12.99
C ASN A 64 -8.92 -10.21 12.60
N ASN A 65 -8.59 -9.25 13.48
CA ASN A 65 -8.67 -7.82 13.17
C ASN A 65 -7.75 -7.45 12.01
N ASN A 66 -6.52 -7.99 12.00
CA ASN A 66 -5.57 -7.78 10.91
C ASN A 66 -6.08 -8.34 9.58
N ARG A 67 -6.70 -9.51 9.59
CA ARG A 67 -7.32 -10.08 8.39
C ARG A 67 -8.50 -9.25 7.88
N GLU A 68 -9.36 -8.80 8.77
CA GLU A 68 -10.49 -7.94 8.39
C GLU A 68 -10.01 -6.63 7.80
N TYR A 69 -8.99 -6.01 8.40
CA TYR A 69 -8.36 -4.79 7.91
C TYR A 69 -7.77 -4.98 6.49
N ILE A 70 -6.98 -6.04 6.27
CA ILE A 70 -6.42 -6.35 4.96
C ILE A 70 -7.54 -6.57 3.93
N GLN A 71 -8.57 -7.34 4.26
CA GLN A 71 -9.69 -7.57 3.35
C GLN A 71 -10.48 -6.30 3.01
N GLN A 72 -10.68 -5.41 3.97
CA GLN A 72 -11.33 -4.12 3.72
C GLN A 72 -10.46 -3.24 2.81
N SER A 73 -9.15 -3.20 3.03
CA SER A 73 -8.20 -2.44 2.21
C SER A 73 -8.16 -2.94 0.76
N ILE A 74 -8.16 -4.26 0.56
CA ILE A 74 -8.22 -4.87 -0.78
C ILE A 74 -9.54 -4.53 -1.48
N ARG A 75 -10.69 -4.61 -0.79
CA ARG A 75 -11.99 -4.26 -1.35
C ARG A 75 -12.04 -2.78 -1.75
N TYR A 76 -11.53 -1.90 -0.89
CA TYR A 76 -11.47 -0.47 -1.19
C TYR A 76 -10.61 -0.17 -2.42
N SER A 77 -9.44 -0.82 -2.52
CA SER A 77 -8.55 -0.71 -3.67
C SER A 77 -9.23 -1.20 -4.96
N TYR A 78 -9.91 -2.33 -4.90
CA TYR A 78 -10.64 -2.86 -6.06
C TYR A 78 -11.75 -1.92 -6.50
N SER A 79 -12.51 -1.34 -5.57
CA SER A 79 -13.55 -0.35 -5.87
C SER A 79 -12.98 0.89 -6.54
N GLY A 80 -11.84 1.42 -6.04
CA GLY A 80 -11.16 2.56 -6.64
C GLY A 80 -10.65 2.28 -8.07
N ALA A 81 -10.04 1.12 -8.29
CA ALA A 81 -9.60 0.72 -9.62
C ALA A 81 -10.78 0.55 -10.60
N HIS A 82 -11.89 0.00 -10.13
CA HIS A 82 -13.11 -0.13 -10.93
C HIS A 82 -13.70 1.23 -11.31
N GLU A 83 -13.73 2.18 -10.37
CA GLU A 83 -14.21 3.54 -10.63
C GLU A 83 -13.37 4.25 -11.70
N ILE A 84 -12.06 4.04 -11.74
CA ILE A 84 -11.18 4.56 -12.80
C ILE A 84 -11.59 3.99 -14.16
N ILE A 85 -11.83 2.68 -14.24
CA ILE A 85 -12.23 2.01 -15.48
C ILE A 85 -13.56 2.57 -15.99
N GLU A 86 -14.53 2.76 -15.10
CA GLU A 86 -15.83 3.34 -15.43
C GLU A 86 -15.70 4.79 -15.94
N ARG A 87 -14.94 5.64 -15.22
CA ARG A 87 -14.66 7.02 -15.68
C ARG A 87 -13.99 7.05 -17.06
N LYS A 88 -13.03 6.15 -17.29
CA LYS A 88 -12.36 6.04 -18.60
C LYS A 88 -13.34 5.64 -19.69
N ARG A 89 -14.18 4.65 -19.43
CA ARG A 89 -15.23 4.22 -20.36
C ARG A 89 -16.16 5.38 -20.70
N ASP A 90 -16.63 6.10 -19.69
CA ASP A 90 -17.55 7.22 -19.87
C ASP A 90 -16.90 8.36 -20.66
N THR A 91 -15.63 8.69 -20.38
CA THR A 91 -14.86 9.68 -21.15
C THR A 91 -14.75 9.26 -22.63
N LEU A 92 -14.37 8.00 -22.90
CA LEU A 92 -14.24 7.49 -24.26
C LEU A 92 -15.58 7.49 -25.00
N SER A 93 -16.67 7.13 -24.31
CA SER A 93 -18.03 7.16 -24.89
C SER A 93 -18.44 8.57 -25.25
N HIS A 94 -18.23 9.53 -24.35
CA HIS A 94 -18.59 10.94 -24.57
C HIS A 94 -17.78 11.56 -25.72
N GLU A 95 -16.46 11.33 -25.75
CA GLU A 95 -15.58 11.84 -26.81
C GLU A 95 -15.95 11.25 -28.20
N THR A 96 -16.32 9.96 -28.24
CA THR A 96 -16.76 9.32 -29.49
C THR A 96 -18.10 9.89 -30.00
N GLU A 97 -18.97 10.30 -29.09
CA GLU A 97 -20.28 10.86 -29.44
C GLU A 97 -20.18 12.26 -30.06
N PHE A 98 -19.26 13.10 -29.56
CA PHE A 98 -19.10 14.50 -30.00
C PHE A 98 -18.06 14.71 -31.09
N ASN A 99 -17.06 13.84 -31.25
CA ASN A 99 -15.91 14.03 -32.14
C ASN A 99 -15.80 12.99 -33.27
N MET A 100 -16.90 12.41 -33.73
CA MET A 100 -16.90 11.41 -34.81
C MET A 100 -16.20 11.88 -36.10
N ILE A 101 -16.04 13.19 -36.32
CA ILE A 101 -15.39 13.77 -37.49
C ILE A 101 -13.87 13.84 -37.35
N ASP A 102 -13.37 14.00 -36.13
CA ASP A 102 -11.94 14.13 -35.84
C ASP A 102 -11.22 12.81 -35.53
N VAL A 103 -11.94 11.73 -35.29
CA VAL A 103 -11.37 10.38 -35.03
C VAL A 103 -10.48 9.89 -36.18
N LYS A 104 -10.70 10.39 -37.43
CA LYS A 104 -9.84 10.06 -38.58
C LYS A 104 -8.43 10.67 -38.48
N ASN A 105 -8.23 11.75 -37.72
CA ASN A 105 -6.97 12.48 -37.63
C ASN A 105 -6.29 12.36 -36.26
N ASN A 106 -7.02 11.98 -35.20
CA ASN A 106 -6.50 11.77 -33.85
C ASN A 106 -6.87 10.37 -33.36
N MET A 107 -5.92 9.45 -33.42
CA MET A 107 -6.13 8.03 -33.07
C MET A 107 -6.60 7.80 -31.63
N LEU A 108 -6.49 8.78 -30.74
CA LEU A 108 -6.94 8.67 -29.35
C LEU A 108 -7.51 10.01 -28.88
N PRO A 109 -8.83 10.11 -28.70
CA PRO A 109 -9.50 11.35 -28.35
C PRO A 109 -9.32 11.80 -26.88
N TYR A 110 -8.64 11.04 -26.04
CA TYR A 110 -8.45 11.38 -24.62
C TYR A 110 -7.00 11.66 -24.25
N ASP A 111 -6.80 12.44 -23.17
CA ASP A 111 -5.49 12.80 -22.66
C ASP A 111 -4.94 11.68 -21.77
N ILE A 112 -3.98 10.91 -22.30
CA ILE A 112 -3.32 9.79 -21.61
C ILE A 112 -2.61 10.28 -20.32
N HIS A 113 -2.01 11.48 -20.35
CA HIS A 113 -1.35 12.06 -19.16
C HIS A 113 -2.37 12.33 -18.05
N PHE A 114 -3.56 12.82 -18.41
CA PHE A 114 -4.64 13.03 -17.46
C PHE A 114 -5.06 11.71 -16.82
N HIS A 115 -5.22 10.64 -17.61
CA HIS A 115 -5.61 9.32 -17.07
C HIS A 115 -4.55 8.73 -16.16
N ILE A 116 -3.25 8.81 -16.49
CA ILE A 116 -2.18 8.38 -15.58
C ILE A 116 -2.22 9.21 -14.29
N SER A 117 -2.43 10.52 -14.39
CA SER A 117 -2.57 11.41 -13.23
C SER A 117 -3.75 10.99 -12.35
N ASP A 118 -4.89 10.67 -12.95
CA ASP A 118 -6.10 10.24 -12.24
C ASP A 118 -5.89 8.89 -11.52
N ILE A 119 -5.25 7.92 -12.18
CA ILE A 119 -4.85 6.64 -11.57
C ILE A 119 -3.94 6.88 -10.35
N CYS A 120 -2.95 7.76 -10.47
CA CYS A 120 -2.05 8.09 -9.37
C CYS A 120 -2.76 8.78 -8.20
N LYS A 121 -3.73 9.66 -8.48
CA LYS A 121 -4.55 10.32 -7.47
C LYS A 121 -5.43 9.32 -6.73
N GLU A 122 -6.03 8.37 -7.44
CA GLU A 122 -6.85 7.33 -6.82
C GLU A 122 -5.98 6.39 -5.96
N PHE A 123 -4.81 5.98 -6.47
CA PHE A 123 -3.86 5.21 -5.67
C PHE A 123 -3.44 5.95 -4.39
N LYS A 124 -3.20 7.26 -4.47
CA LYS A 124 -2.95 8.12 -3.30
C LYS A 124 -4.10 8.04 -2.28
N LYS A 125 -5.37 8.11 -2.73
CA LYS A 125 -6.54 8.01 -1.85
C LYS A 125 -6.60 6.64 -1.16
N VAL A 126 -6.28 5.56 -1.88
CA VAL A 126 -6.23 4.22 -1.30
C VAL A 126 -5.15 4.14 -0.21
N ILE A 127 -3.95 4.65 -0.48
CA ILE A 127 -2.88 4.71 0.53
C ILE A 127 -3.33 5.54 1.74
N SER A 128 -3.96 6.71 1.53
CA SER A 128 -4.53 7.54 2.60
C SER A 128 -5.55 6.78 3.45
N SER A 129 -6.47 6.06 2.82
CA SER A 129 -7.49 5.27 3.51
C SER A 129 -6.88 4.14 4.35
N ILE A 130 -5.90 3.42 3.79
CA ILE A 130 -5.25 2.30 4.45
C ILE A 130 -4.41 2.77 5.64
N THR A 131 -3.59 3.80 5.44
CA THR A 131 -2.69 4.31 6.48
C THR A 131 -3.39 5.25 7.47
N LYS A 132 -4.63 5.65 7.19
CA LYS A 132 -5.39 6.66 7.94
C LYS A 132 -4.66 8.01 8.04
N ILE A 133 -3.82 8.31 7.05
CA ILE A 133 -3.11 9.58 6.92
C ILE A 133 -3.92 10.48 5.99
N ASN A 134 -4.13 11.74 6.39
CA ASN A 134 -4.81 12.71 5.53
C ASN A 134 -4.03 12.91 4.21
N ASN A 135 -4.76 13.04 3.12
CA ASN A 135 -4.22 13.24 1.75
C ASN A 135 -3.25 14.44 1.63
N GLU A 136 -3.36 15.46 2.47
CA GLU A 136 -2.45 16.62 2.47
C GLU A 136 -1.01 16.26 2.84
N TYR A 137 -0.82 15.21 3.68
CA TYR A 137 0.50 14.70 4.06
C TYR A 137 1.08 13.71 3.06
N ILE A 138 0.31 13.29 2.05
CA ILE A 138 0.73 12.31 1.05
C ILE A 138 0.95 13.02 -0.28
N THR A 139 2.08 12.75 -0.93
CA THR A 139 2.36 13.20 -2.30
C THR A 139 2.62 12.01 -3.20
N THR A 140 2.22 12.14 -4.46
CA THR A 140 2.45 11.13 -5.48
C THR A 140 3.18 11.78 -6.64
N ALA A 141 4.18 11.10 -7.20
CA ALA A 141 4.88 11.52 -8.40
C ALA A 141 4.93 10.37 -9.40
N PHE A 142 4.81 10.67 -10.67
CA PHE A 142 4.99 9.73 -11.74
C PHE A 142 5.95 10.29 -12.78
N ILE A 143 6.97 9.51 -13.12
CA ILE A 143 7.93 9.81 -14.17
C ILE A 143 7.99 8.66 -15.17
N TYR A 144 8.28 8.96 -16.44
CA TYR A 144 8.43 7.95 -17.49
C TYR A 144 9.46 8.39 -18.52
N ARG A 145 9.97 7.42 -19.30
CA ARG A 145 10.79 7.63 -20.48
C ARG A 145 10.55 6.54 -21.52
N TYR A 146 10.91 6.84 -22.76
CA TYR A 146 10.97 5.84 -23.83
C TYR A 146 12.37 5.19 -23.86
N VAL A 147 12.40 3.86 -24.10
CA VAL A 147 13.64 3.07 -24.06
C VAL A 147 13.75 2.08 -25.22
N TYR A 148 12.90 2.22 -26.26
CA TYR A 148 12.94 1.35 -27.44
C TYR A 148 14.15 1.66 -28.35
N GLU A 149 14.57 0.70 -29.15
CA GLU A 149 15.65 0.84 -30.11
C GLU A 149 15.33 1.93 -31.14
N GLY A 150 16.28 2.84 -31.38
CA GLY A 150 16.09 4.01 -32.26
C GLY A 150 15.37 5.21 -31.63
N CYS A 151 15.10 5.14 -30.33
CA CYS A 151 14.55 6.29 -29.59
C CYS A 151 15.52 7.48 -29.62
N SER A 152 15.03 8.68 -29.89
CA SER A 152 15.87 9.88 -29.86
C SER A 152 16.38 10.18 -28.44
N GLU A 153 17.54 10.86 -28.34
CA GLU A 153 18.09 11.28 -27.05
C GLU A 153 17.09 12.12 -26.24
N LYS A 154 16.35 13.01 -26.92
CA LYS A 154 15.31 13.85 -26.29
C LYS A 154 14.16 13.02 -25.75
N ASP A 155 13.77 11.95 -26.42
CA ASP A 155 12.64 11.10 -26.01
C ASP A 155 13.03 10.10 -24.94
N SER A 156 14.30 9.69 -24.88
CA SER A 156 14.85 8.85 -23.82
C SER A 156 15.06 9.57 -22.48
N GLN A 157 14.89 10.90 -22.44
CA GLN A 157 14.92 11.66 -21.19
C GLN A 157 13.68 11.38 -20.33
N TRP A 158 13.87 11.42 -19.02
CA TRP A 158 12.77 11.30 -18.07
C TRP A 158 11.84 12.50 -18.16
N LYS A 159 10.54 12.22 -18.19
CA LYS A 159 9.45 13.18 -18.28
C LYS A 159 8.53 13.00 -17.08
N ARG A 160 7.94 14.09 -16.58
CA ARG A 160 6.93 14.05 -15.51
C ARG A 160 5.54 14.05 -16.11
N ILE A 161 4.62 13.34 -15.45
CA ILE A 161 3.19 13.51 -15.68
C ILE A 161 2.73 14.74 -14.89
N GLY A 162 2.13 15.71 -15.57
CA GLY A 162 1.54 16.90 -14.95
C GLY A 162 0.32 16.59 -14.08
N GLY A 163 -0.02 17.51 -13.17
CA GLY A 163 -1.20 17.39 -12.30
C GLY A 163 -1.03 16.44 -11.11
N ILE A 164 0.16 15.87 -10.93
CA ILE A 164 0.58 15.09 -9.77
C ILE A 164 1.55 15.95 -8.98
N GLU A 165 1.22 16.31 -7.76
CA GLU A 165 2.04 17.19 -6.91
C GLU A 165 3.29 16.48 -6.35
N PRO A 166 4.28 17.23 -5.89
CA PRO A 166 4.59 18.62 -6.19
C PRO A 166 5.58 18.75 -7.37
N ILE A 167 5.55 19.89 -8.05
CA ILE A 167 6.57 20.25 -9.04
C ILE A 167 7.87 20.56 -8.27
N SER A 168 8.80 19.60 -8.25
CA SER A 168 10.15 19.87 -7.77
C SER A 168 10.82 20.87 -8.71
N LYS A 169 11.52 21.89 -8.16
CA LYS A 169 12.34 22.84 -8.93
C LYS A 169 13.62 22.20 -9.48
N CYS A 170 13.92 20.96 -9.08
CA CYS A 170 15.10 20.24 -9.52
C CYS A 170 14.91 19.72 -10.95
N GLU A 171 15.94 19.85 -11.78
CA GLU A 171 15.98 19.26 -13.11
C GLU A 171 15.92 17.73 -13.00
N LEU A 172 14.86 17.13 -13.55
CA LEU A 172 14.51 15.74 -13.33
C LEU A 172 15.62 14.77 -13.75
N ASN A 173 16.21 14.99 -14.93
CA ASN A 173 17.24 14.09 -15.47
C ASN A 173 18.52 14.09 -14.63
N ASN A 174 18.88 15.24 -14.05
CA ASN A 174 19.99 15.33 -13.12
C ASN A 174 19.66 14.68 -11.77
N PHE A 175 18.42 14.85 -11.30
CA PHE A 175 17.97 14.25 -10.04
C PHE A 175 17.94 12.73 -10.10
N VAL A 176 17.43 12.15 -11.17
CA VAL A 176 17.35 10.71 -11.36
C VAL A 176 18.72 10.02 -11.41
N LYS A 177 19.76 10.75 -11.82
CA LYS A 177 21.15 10.27 -11.90
C LYS A 177 21.91 10.32 -10.57
N LYS A 178 21.37 10.98 -9.54
CA LYS A 178 22.03 11.04 -8.23
C LYS A 178 21.95 9.69 -7.53
N GLU A 179 23.11 9.19 -7.09
CA GLU A 179 23.26 7.87 -6.47
C GLU A 179 22.48 7.70 -5.17
N ASP A 180 22.19 8.80 -4.48
CA ASP A 180 21.43 8.81 -3.22
C ASP A 180 19.91 8.91 -3.40
N THR A 181 19.38 8.62 -4.59
CA THR A 181 17.93 8.68 -4.86
C THR A 181 17.32 7.31 -5.04
N THR A 182 16.05 7.14 -4.65
CA THR A 182 15.26 5.94 -4.95
C THR A 182 15.19 5.65 -6.45
N TYR A 183 15.16 6.68 -7.28
CA TYR A 183 15.14 6.54 -8.74
C TYR A 183 16.40 5.88 -9.27
N TYR A 184 17.58 6.33 -8.83
CA TYR A 184 18.86 5.77 -9.24
C TYR A 184 18.92 4.26 -8.96
N HIS A 185 18.56 3.86 -7.74
CA HIS A 185 18.61 2.46 -7.33
C HIS A 185 17.62 1.58 -8.10
N ILE A 186 16.40 2.07 -8.35
CA ILE A 186 15.39 1.36 -9.14
C ILE A 186 15.86 1.16 -10.59
N ILE A 187 16.52 2.17 -11.17
CA ILE A 187 16.94 2.15 -12.58
C ILE A 187 18.19 1.31 -12.76
N ASN A 188 19.22 1.54 -11.94
CA ASN A 188 20.56 1.00 -12.17
C ASN A 188 20.81 -0.34 -11.47
N ASN A 189 20.14 -0.60 -10.34
CA ASN A 189 20.36 -1.81 -9.54
C ASN A 189 19.30 -2.90 -9.80
N ASN A 190 18.44 -2.72 -10.82
CA ASN A 190 17.35 -3.61 -11.18
C ASN A 190 16.41 -3.94 -9.99
N ILE A 191 16.22 -2.96 -9.12
CA ILE A 191 15.31 -3.06 -7.97
C ILE A 191 13.90 -2.73 -8.46
N HIS A 192 12.94 -3.64 -8.26
CA HIS A 192 11.57 -3.44 -8.73
C HIS A 192 10.80 -2.43 -7.89
N TYR A 193 11.11 -2.33 -6.61
CA TYR A 193 10.49 -1.37 -5.70
C TYR A 193 11.40 -1.01 -4.53
N ILE A 194 11.18 0.15 -3.94
CA ILE A 194 11.77 0.58 -2.67
C ILE A 194 10.60 0.96 -1.75
N PHE A 195 10.60 0.42 -0.54
CA PHE A 195 9.69 0.76 0.53
C PHE A 195 10.48 1.08 1.78
N GLY A 196 10.24 2.25 2.36
CA GLY A 196 10.81 2.65 3.64
C GLY A 196 9.80 3.42 4.47
N ASP A 197 9.55 2.92 5.66
CA ASP A 197 8.69 3.61 6.62
C ASP A 197 9.37 4.86 7.21
N SER A 198 10.70 4.90 7.20
CA SER A 198 11.49 6.08 7.58
C SER A 198 12.37 6.55 6.41
N LYS A 199 12.11 7.76 5.91
CA LYS A 199 12.96 8.44 4.91
C LYS A 199 14.36 8.71 5.44
N GLU A 200 14.48 9.08 6.71
CA GLU A 200 15.77 9.36 7.34
C GLU A 200 16.67 8.11 7.38
N GLU A 201 16.10 6.93 7.68
CA GLU A 201 16.83 5.68 7.65
C GLU A 201 17.26 5.30 6.22
N LEU A 202 16.38 5.47 5.24
CA LEU A 202 16.73 5.25 3.83
C LEU A 202 17.80 6.23 3.34
N ALA A 203 17.76 7.48 3.80
CA ALA A 203 18.80 8.47 3.46
C ALA A 203 20.16 8.10 4.05
N LYS A 204 20.21 7.64 5.31
CA LYS A 204 21.44 7.11 5.94
C LYS A 204 22.02 5.90 5.19
N GLN A 205 21.15 5.11 4.55
CA GLN A 205 21.55 3.97 3.72
C GLN A 205 21.91 4.37 2.28
N GLY A 206 21.73 5.63 1.89
CA GLY A 206 21.99 6.12 0.54
C GLY A 206 20.87 5.82 -0.46
N TYR A 207 19.67 5.41 -0.02
CA TYR A 207 18.55 5.08 -0.90
C TYR A 207 17.53 6.20 -1.08
N TYR A 208 17.65 7.29 -0.35
CA TYR A 208 16.72 8.42 -0.42
C TYR A 208 17.42 9.76 -0.25
N HIS A 209 17.17 10.68 -1.17
CA HIS A 209 17.68 12.05 -1.08
C HIS A 209 16.66 12.93 -0.35
N LEU A 210 17.04 13.40 0.85
CA LEU A 210 16.23 14.34 1.62
C LEU A 210 16.12 15.67 0.88
N SER A 211 14.90 16.14 0.70
CA SER A 211 14.58 17.41 0.05
C SER A 211 14.36 18.52 1.08
N GLY A 212 14.42 19.78 0.67
CA GLY A 212 14.05 20.89 1.56
C GLY A 212 12.62 20.81 2.09
N ARG A 213 11.73 20.08 1.40
CA ARG A 213 10.39 19.78 1.93
C ARG A 213 10.44 18.77 3.08
N ASP A 214 11.31 17.76 3.00
CA ASP A 214 11.48 16.79 4.10
C ASP A 214 12.05 17.48 5.33
N GLU A 215 13.00 18.42 5.16
CA GLU A 215 13.55 19.25 6.24
C GLU A 215 12.48 20.08 6.96
N MET A 216 11.49 20.63 6.23
CA MET A 216 10.36 21.37 6.82
C MET A 216 9.51 20.50 7.76
N TYR A 217 9.55 19.19 7.60
CA TYR A 217 8.87 18.20 8.44
C TYR A 217 9.83 17.38 9.31
N ASN A 218 11.01 17.93 9.63
CA ASN A 218 12.05 17.29 10.45
C ASN A 218 12.49 15.92 9.91
N ASN A 219 12.47 15.75 8.58
CA ASN A 219 12.77 14.49 7.88
C ASN A 219 11.83 13.32 8.22
N VAL A 220 10.73 13.59 8.93
CA VAL A 220 9.73 12.58 9.25
C VAL A 220 8.88 12.28 8.01
N GLY A 221 8.78 11.00 7.69
CA GLY A 221 7.97 10.52 6.58
C GLY A 221 8.41 9.18 6.05
N SER A 222 7.58 8.63 5.17
CA SER A 222 7.79 7.33 4.52
C SER A 222 7.85 7.52 3.00
N VAL A 223 8.41 6.54 2.31
CA VAL A 223 8.47 6.51 0.84
C VAL A 223 8.20 5.11 0.32
N PHE A 224 7.52 5.08 -0.80
CA PHE A 224 7.26 3.90 -1.59
C PHE A 224 7.43 4.24 -3.06
N SER A 225 8.30 3.52 -3.75
CA SER A 225 8.57 3.72 -5.20
C SER A 225 8.52 2.37 -5.90
N ILE A 226 7.84 2.30 -7.05
CA ILE A 226 7.75 1.09 -7.87
C ILE A 226 8.10 1.40 -9.32
N LYS A 227 8.87 0.50 -9.95
CA LYS A 227 9.14 0.44 -11.38
C LYS A 227 7.97 -0.18 -12.12
N LEU A 228 7.62 0.43 -13.23
CA LEU A 228 6.62 -0.01 -14.21
C LEU A 228 7.29 -0.09 -15.57
N ALA A 229 6.82 -0.97 -16.42
CA ALA A 229 7.33 -1.09 -17.77
C ALA A 229 6.23 -1.56 -18.72
N PHE A 230 6.20 -0.99 -19.91
CA PHE A 230 5.43 -1.50 -21.02
C PHE A 230 6.38 -2.00 -22.10
N GLY A 231 6.14 -3.21 -22.57
CA GLY A 231 6.98 -3.85 -23.59
C GLY A 231 6.46 -5.23 -23.94
N ASN A 232 7.25 -5.97 -24.70
CA ASN A 232 7.04 -7.39 -24.97
C ASN A 232 8.05 -8.25 -24.17
N ASN A 233 8.04 -9.55 -24.41
CA ASN A 233 8.93 -10.48 -23.69
C ASN A 233 10.44 -10.23 -23.91
N ALA A 234 10.82 -9.52 -24.97
CA ALA A 234 12.20 -9.29 -25.36
C ALA A 234 12.66 -7.84 -25.10
N THR A 235 11.73 -6.87 -25.17
CA THR A 235 12.10 -5.44 -25.19
C THR A 235 11.11 -4.61 -24.40
N THR A 236 11.64 -3.74 -23.55
CA THR A 236 10.86 -2.67 -22.90
C THR A 236 10.80 -1.46 -23.83
N PHE A 237 9.62 -0.89 -24.01
CA PHE A 237 9.39 0.28 -24.87
C PHE A 237 9.25 1.57 -24.07
N VAL A 238 8.60 1.49 -22.91
CA VAL A 238 8.42 2.60 -21.99
C VAL A 238 8.68 2.12 -20.58
N GLU A 239 9.46 2.88 -19.83
CA GLU A 239 9.64 2.69 -18.39
C GLU A 239 8.95 3.81 -17.63
N GLY A 240 8.39 3.49 -16.45
CA GLY A 240 7.81 4.45 -15.53
C GLY A 240 8.17 4.15 -14.09
N ILE A 241 8.12 5.16 -13.25
CA ILE A 241 8.27 5.02 -11.80
C ILE A 241 7.19 5.84 -11.12
N ILE A 242 6.37 5.16 -10.33
CA ILE A 242 5.46 5.82 -9.39
C ILE A 242 6.12 5.92 -8.03
N THR A 243 6.01 7.08 -7.40
CA THR A 243 6.53 7.32 -6.05
C THR A 243 5.43 7.94 -5.20
N VAL A 244 5.20 7.36 -4.04
CA VAL A 244 4.30 7.90 -3.00
C VAL A 244 5.15 8.22 -1.78
N THR A 245 5.03 9.43 -1.27
CA THR A 245 5.76 9.86 -0.09
C THR A 245 4.81 10.51 0.91
N THR A 246 5.11 10.37 2.19
CA THR A 246 4.44 11.13 3.26
C THR A 246 5.38 12.19 3.81
N HIS A 247 4.83 13.24 4.40
CA HIS A 247 5.57 14.31 5.03
C HIS A 247 5.02 14.56 6.44
N GLY A 248 5.87 14.49 7.46
CA GLY A 248 5.49 14.66 8.86
C GLY A 248 4.73 13.47 9.48
N LYS A 249 4.55 12.37 8.73
CA LYS A 249 3.81 11.19 9.15
C LYS A 249 4.46 9.92 8.59
N PHE A 250 4.55 8.86 9.40
CA PHE A 250 4.96 7.53 8.92
C PHE A 250 3.75 6.77 8.39
N PHE A 251 3.93 5.94 7.35
CA PHE A 251 2.85 5.11 6.82
C PHE A 251 2.17 4.25 7.90
N THR A 252 2.93 3.80 8.89
CA THR A 252 2.46 2.91 9.94
C THR A 252 1.98 3.61 11.20
N GLU A 253 2.07 4.94 11.29
CA GLU A 253 1.80 5.73 12.50
C GLU A 253 0.42 5.44 13.14
N ASN A 254 -0.61 5.20 12.31
CA ASN A 254 -1.97 4.95 12.76
C ASN A 254 -2.39 3.47 12.64
N MET A 255 -1.43 2.57 12.42
CA MET A 255 -1.67 1.14 12.27
C MET A 255 -1.40 0.43 13.60
N ASP A 256 -2.47 -0.05 14.22
CA ASP A 256 -2.40 -0.87 15.44
C ASP A 256 -2.25 -2.37 15.05
N ILE A 257 -1.09 -2.69 14.47
CA ILE A 257 -0.79 -4.02 13.92
C ILE A 257 0.67 -4.36 14.19
N ASP A 258 0.94 -5.56 14.69
CA ASP A 258 2.31 -6.07 14.83
C ASP A 258 3.02 -6.13 13.46
N ASN A 259 4.29 -5.70 13.44
CA ASN A 259 5.08 -5.63 12.21
C ASN A 259 4.40 -4.81 11.09
N ALA A 260 3.72 -3.72 11.45
CA ALA A 260 2.92 -2.88 10.57
C ALA A 260 3.63 -2.54 9.24
N SER A 261 4.91 -2.21 9.28
CA SER A 261 5.72 -1.88 8.10
C SER A 261 5.79 -3.04 7.10
N SER A 262 6.05 -4.26 7.57
CA SER A 262 6.10 -5.46 6.71
C SER A 262 4.73 -5.84 6.17
N VAL A 263 3.69 -5.75 7.00
CA VAL A 263 2.29 -6.04 6.60
C VAL A 263 1.85 -5.05 5.55
N LEU A 264 2.07 -3.76 5.76
CA LEU A 264 1.69 -2.69 4.81
C LEU A 264 2.44 -2.84 3.49
N ARG A 265 3.77 -3.07 3.54
CA ARG A 265 4.58 -3.30 2.33
C ARG A 265 4.01 -4.44 1.49
N ASN A 266 3.79 -5.61 2.09
CA ASN A 266 3.28 -6.77 1.37
C ASN A 266 1.86 -6.50 0.83
N MET A 267 0.99 -5.89 1.62
CA MET A 267 -0.35 -5.52 1.18
C MET A 267 -0.33 -4.57 -0.01
N ILE A 268 0.53 -3.55 0.00
CA ILE A 268 0.65 -2.61 -1.12
C ILE A 268 1.18 -3.33 -2.36
N ILE A 269 2.26 -4.11 -2.23
CA ILE A 269 2.98 -4.70 -3.37
C ILE A 269 2.22 -5.87 -3.97
N ASP A 270 1.71 -6.77 -3.13
CA ASP A 270 1.20 -8.06 -3.58
C ASP A 270 -0.31 -8.03 -3.83
N GLU A 271 -1.07 -7.19 -3.09
CA GLU A 271 -2.53 -7.22 -3.13
C GLU A 271 -3.16 -5.99 -3.80
N ILE A 272 -2.60 -4.79 -3.59
CA ILE A 272 -3.23 -3.54 -4.03
C ILE A 272 -2.64 -3.06 -5.35
N PHE A 273 -1.33 -2.87 -5.40
CA PHE A 273 -0.66 -2.26 -6.55
C PHE A 273 -0.81 -3.06 -7.86
N PRO A 274 -0.96 -4.39 -7.90
CA PRO A 274 -1.17 -5.12 -9.14
C PRO A 274 -2.35 -4.62 -9.98
N TYR A 275 -3.42 -4.10 -9.36
CA TYR A 275 -4.56 -3.51 -10.07
C TYR A 275 -4.16 -2.20 -10.75
N TYR A 276 -3.51 -1.30 -10.01
CA TYR A 276 -3.03 -0.01 -10.52
C TYR A 276 -1.91 -0.17 -11.54
N ARG A 277 -1.03 -1.15 -11.34
CA ARG A 277 0.02 -1.49 -12.30
C ARG A 277 -0.56 -1.76 -13.67
N LYS A 278 -1.56 -2.64 -13.79
CA LYS A 278 -2.20 -2.98 -15.07
C LYS A 278 -2.81 -1.76 -15.75
N LEU A 279 -3.46 -0.89 -15.00
CA LEU A 279 -4.02 0.35 -15.51
C LEU A 279 -2.94 1.27 -16.07
N ILE A 280 -1.88 1.54 -15.30
CA ILE A 280 -0.79 2.41 -15.72
C ILE A 280 -0.02 1.81 -16.91
N GLU A 281 0.31 0.53 -16.88
CA GLU A 281 1.04 -0.15 -17.97
C GLU A 281 0.24 -0.12 -19.28
N THR A 282 -1.10 -0.19 -19.21
CA THR A 282 -1.96 0.01 -20.37
C THR A 282 -1.83 1.43 -20.91
N GLU A 283 -1.86 2.45 -20.05
CA GLU A 283 -1.69 3.85 -20.49
C GLU A 283 -0.28 4.11 -21.04
N LEU A 284 0.76 3.48 -20.47
CA LEU A 284 2.11 3.55 -21.05
C LEU A 284 2.18 2.94 -22.45
N GLY A 285 1.41 1.87 -22.69
CA GLY A 285 1.26 1.28 -24.02
C GLY A 285 0.62 2.25 -25.02
N LEU A 286 -0.44 2.93 -24.62
CA LEU A 286 -1.09 3.96 -25.42
C LEU A 286 -0.17 5.16 -25.68
N LEU A 287 0.63 5.58 -24.68
CA LEU A 287 1.65 6.61 -24.87
C LEU A 287 2.67 6.20 -25.93
N TYR A 288 3.15 4.95 -25.89
CA TYR A 288 4.08 4.43 -26.88
C TYR A 288 3.49 4.45 -28.29
N ILE A 289 2.29 3.88 -28.45
CA ILE A 289 1.60 3.85 -29.76
C ILE A 289 1.43 5.27 -30.30
N ARG A 290 0.96 6.21 -29.50
CA ARG A 290 0.81 7.62 -29.90
C ARG A 290 2.14 8.29 -30.25
N HIS A 291 3.23 7.89 -29.59
CA HIS A 291 4.56 8.45 -29.85
C HIS A 291 5.12 8.00 -31.19
N ILE A 292 5.01 6.69 -31.52
CA ILE A 292 5.53 6.14 -32.76
C ILE A 292 4.64 6.42 -33.99
N SER A 293 3.40 6.88 -33.77
CA SER A 293 2.45 7.23 -34.83
C SER A 293 2.57 8.68 -35.32
N LYS A 294 3.45 9.47 -34.71
CA LYS A 294 3.78 10.85 -35.11
C LYS A 294 4.94 10.88 -36.09
#